data_ae8cff3d064a0d6acd54c2c91678a115
#
_entry.id   ae8cff3d064a0d6acd54c2c91678a115
#
_cell.length_a   1.000
_cell.length_b   1.000
_cell.length_c   1.000
_cell.angle_alpha   90.00
_cell.angle_beta   90.00
_cell.angle_gamma   90.00
#
_symmetry.space_group_name_H-M   'P 1'
#
loop_
_entity.id
_entity.type
_entity.pdbx_description
1 polymer ?
#
loop_
_entity_poly.entity_id
_entity_poly.type
_entity_poly.pdbx_seq_one_letter_code
_entity_poly.pdbx_strand_id
1 'polypeptide(L)'
;MMMDIAIRPALADDVADMARLHRAIWCDTYRDLAPADAYRVLDEDFRRVRWADMLANPRRDQRVLLAEQGERLVGIGAINAPSDAVFEGRGEIKSLYIDASIKCQGLGRRLMRELARELLSMGYSGAALGVVVGNEPAIAFYRALEGRLIGQYTDPGPVWRSNNFIFAWDDLSVLM
;
A
#
# COMPACT_ATOMS: atom_id res chain seq x y z
N MET A 1 1.80 25.84 -11.82
CA MET A 1 2.75 25.49 -10.74
C MET A 1 2.26 24.20 -10.10
N MET A 2 3.06 23.14 -10.15
CA MET A 2 2.73 21.92 -9.41
C MET A 2 2.82 22.23 -7.90
N MET A 3 1.71 22.04 -7.18
CA MET A 3 1.77 22.13 -5.73
C MET A 3 2.70 21.03 -5.20
N ASP A 4 3.56 21.41 -4.27
CA ASP A 4 4.50 20.47 -3.67
C ASP A 4 3.75 19.38 -2.90
N ILE A 5 4.18 18.13 -3.06
CA ILE A 5 3.59 16.99 -2.34
C ILE A 5 4.49 16.67 -1.16
N ALA A 6 3.94 16.80 0.04
CA ALA A 6 4.60 16.40 1.28
C ALA A 6 4.28 14.95 1.63
N ILE A 7 5.26 14.22 2.18
CA ILE A 7 5.06 12.88 2.73
C ILE A 7 5.31 12.94 4.23
N ARG A 8 4.37 12.44 5.01
CA ARG A 8 4.41 12.48 6.48
C ARG A 8 3.76 11.24 7.12
N PRO A 9 4.02 10.94 8.39
CA PRO A 9 3.27 9.93 9.13
C PRO A 9 1.79 10.26 9.23
N ALA A 10 0.95 9.22 9.23
CA ALA A 10 -0.49 9.36 9.44
C ALA A 10 -0.80 9.69 10.91
N LEU A 11 -1.82 10.50 11.14
CA LEU A 11 -2.34 10.90 12.43
C LEU A 11 -3.80 10.45 12.59
N ALA A 12 -4.29 10.41 13.81
CA ALA A 12 -5.67 9.99 14.10
C ALA A 12 -6.72 10.83 13.35
N ASP A 13 -6.47 12.11 13.16
CA ASP A 13 -7.39 13.02 12.46
C ASP A 13 -7.47 12.76 10.95
N ASP A 14 -6.54 11.99 10.39
CA ASP A 14 -6.51 11.65 8.96
C ASP A 14 -7.47 10.51 8.58
N VAL A 15 -7.98 9.78 9.55
CA VAL A 15 -8.70 8.51 9.34
C VAL A 15 -9.86 8.63 8.36
N ALA A 16 -10.66 9.68 8.45
CA ALA A 16 -11.81 9.89 7.56
C ALA A 16 -11.37 10.06 6.10
N ASP A 17 -10.36 10.87 5.86
CA ASP A 17 -9.82 11.11 4.51
C ASP A 17 -9.09 9.88 3.96
N MET A 18 -8.37 9.15 4.82
CA MET A 18 -7.74 7.87 4.47
C MET A 18 -8.78 6.84 4.02
N ALA A 19 -9.86 6.69 4.76
CA ALA A 19 -10.92 5.73 4.44
C ALA A 19 -11.61 6.08 3.12
N ARG A 20 -11.88 7.36 2.88
CA ARG A 20 -12.49 7.86 1.65
C ARG A 20 -11.58 7.62 0.43
N LEU A 21 -10.32 8.00 0.54
CA LEU A 21 -9.34 7.83 -0.54
C LEU A 21 -9.09 6.34 -0.82
N HIS A 22 -8.91 5.53 0.21
CA HIS A 22 -8.70 4.09 0.08
C HIS A 22 -9.87 3.43 -0.64
N ARG A 23 -11.11 3.73 -0.24
CA ARG A 23 -12.31 3.18 -0.90
C ARG A 23 -12.38 3.58 -2.36
N ALA A 24 -12.18 4.85 -2.67
CA ALA A 24 -12.26 5.35 -4.04
C ALA A 24 -11.24 4.64 -4.96
N ILE A 25 -9.99 4.56 -4.52
CA ILE A 25 -8.92 3.91 -5.29
C ILE A 25 -9.19 2.41 -5.43
N TRP A 26 -9.62 1.75 -4.35
CA TRP A 26 -9.88 0.31 -4.34
C TRP A 26 -11.02 -0.06 -5.30
N CYS A 27 -12.12 0.68 -5.26
CA CYS A 27 -13.27 0.45 -6.15
C CYS A 27 -12.89 0.63 -7.62
N ASP A 28 -12.07 1.62 -7.93
CA ASP A 28 -11.60 1.86 -9.30
C ASP A 28 -10.62 0.77 -9.75
N THR A 29 -9.67 0.42 -8.90
CA THR A 29 -8.63 -0.56 -9.22
C THR A 29 -9.19 -1.96 -9.46
N TYR A 30 -10.13 -2.39 -8.63
CA TYR A 30 -10.63 -3.77 -8.61
C TYR A 30 -12.03 -3.93 -9.22
N ARG A 31 -12.49 -2.93 -9.96
CA ARG A 31 -13.84 -2.89 -10.58
C ARG A 31 -14.21 -4.19 -11.30
N ASP A 32 -13.28 -4.74 -12.06
CA ASP A 32 -13.46 -5.94 -12.87
C ASP A 32 -12.80 -7.19 -12.25
N LEU A 33 -12.25 -7.10 -11.05
CA LEU A 33 -11.48 -8.18 -10.42
C LEU A 33 -12.12 -8.70 -9.14
N ALA A 34 -12.72 -7.83 -8.34
CA ALA A 34 -13.30 -8.20 -7.05
C ALA A 34 -14.75 -8.65 -7.19
N PRO A 35 -15.21 -9.61 -6.35
CA PRO A 35 -16.61 -10.00 -6.31
C PRO A 35 -17.51 -8.88 -5.76
N ALA A 36 -18.77 -8.88 -6.16
CA ALA A 36 -19.75 -7.84 -5.78
C ALA A 36 -19.86 -7.64 -4.26
N ASP A 37 -19.82 -8.72 -3.48
CA ASP A 37 -19.89 -8.66 -2.03
C ASP A 37 -18.71 -7.89 -1.40
N ALA A 38 -17.53 -7.94 -2.01
CA ALA A 38 -16.38 -7.22 -1.52
C ALA A 38 -16.60 -5.70 -1.54
N TYR A 39 -17.25 -5.16 -2.57
CA TYR A 39 -17.57 -3.73 -2.66
C TYR A 39 -18.54 -3.29 -1.59
N ARG A 40 -19.50 -4.14 -1.25
CA ARG A 40 -20.54 -3.87 -0.26
C ARG A 40 -19.98 -3.90 1.18
N VAL A 41 -19.15 -4.88 1.48
CA VAL A 41 -18.62 -5.09 2.84
C VAL A 41 -17.41 -4.21 3.12
N LEU A 42 -16.49 -4.07 2.16
CA LEU A 42 -15.29 -3.24 2.27
C LEU A 42 -15.60 -1.77 1.93
N ASP A 43 -16.61 -1.22 2.55
CA ASP A 43 -17.05 0.15 2.36
C ASP A 43 -16.17 1.18 3.09
N GLU A 44 -16.54 2.43 3.06
CA GLU A 44 -15.81 3.51 3.71
C GLU A 44 -15.82 3.36 5.24
N ASP A 45 -16.94 2.97 5.84
CA ASP A 45 -17.04 2.77 7.28
C ASP A 45 -16.18 1.63 7.78
N PHE A 46 -16.14 0.51 7.05
CA PHE A 46 -15.26 -0.62 7.34
C PHE A 46 -13.78 -0.16 7.35
N ARG A 47 -13.38 0.61 6.34
CA ARG A 47 -12.00 1.11 6.23
C ARG A 47 -11.67 2.12 7.32
N ARG A 48 -12.61 3.00 7.64
CA ARG A 48 -12.47 3.98 8.72
C ARG A 48 -12.20 3.30 10.06
N VAL A 49 -12.97 2.27 10.38
CA VAL A 49 -12.77 1.51 11.63
C VAL A 49 -11.39 0.85 11.65
N ARG A 50 -10.97 0.25 10.56
CA ARG A 50 -9.66 -0.43 10.49
C ARG A 50 -8.49 0.55 10.56
N TRP A 51 -8.54 1.68 9.87
CA TRP A 51 -7.50 2.70 9.98
C TRP A 51 -7.46 3.33 11.37
N ALA A 52 -8.62 3.60 11.97
CA ALA A 52 -8.71 4.11 13.34
C ALA A 52 -8.07 3.15 14.35
N ASP A 53 -8.39 1.87 14.26
CA ASP A 53 -7.81 0.84 15.14
C ASP A 53 -6.28 0.76 14.97
N MET A 54 -5.81 0.75 13.73
CA MET A 54 -4.38 0.70 13.42
C MET A 54 -3.61 1.88 14.00
N LEU A 55 -4.14 3.09 13.89
CA LEU A 55 -3.48 4.30 14.38
C LEU A 55 -3.61 4.47 15.91
N ALA A 56 -4.70 3.95 16.50
CA ALA A 56 -4.89 3.96 17.96
C ALA A 56 -4.00 2.92 18.68
N ASN A 57 -3.61 1.86 17.99
CA ASN A 57 -2.79 0.77 18.52
C ASN A 57 -1.47 0.66 17.74
N PRO A 58 -0.58 1.67 17.83
CA PRO A 58 0.65 1.70 17.06
C PRO A 58 1.57 0.53 17.43
N ARG A 59 2.08 -0.14 16.41
CA ARG A 59 3.02 -1.26 16.55
C ARG A 59 4.42 -0.82 16.14
N ARG A 60 5.44 -1.41 16.79
CA ARG A 60 6.85 -1.12 16.45
C ARG A 60 7.21 -1.55 15.03
N ASP A 61 6.55 -2.58 14.54
CA ASP A 61 6.77 -3.20 13.23
C ASP A 61 5.81 -2.68 12.14
N GLN A 62 5.20 -1.51 12.35
CA GLN A 62 4.23 -0.93 11.44
C GLN A 62 4.43 0.56 11.28
N ARG A 63 4.31 1.05 10.04
CA ARG A 63 4.31 2.48 9.72
C ARG A 63 3.26 2.77 8.67
N VAL A 64 2.64 3.93 8.78
CA VAL A 64 1.70 4.45 7.77
C VAL A 64 2.15 5.85 7.38
N LEU A 65 2.41 6.06 6.10
CA LEU A 65 2.79 7.34 5.52
C LEU A 65 1.69 7.87 4.62
N LEU A 66 1.48 9.17 4.67
CA LEU A 66 0.53 9.87 3.83
C LEU A 66 1.24 10.84 2.91
N ALA A 67 0.72 11.00 1.70
CA ALA A 67 1.14 12.03 0.77
C ALA A 67 0.03 13.06 0.65
N GLU A 68 0.38 14.33 0.82
CA GLU A 68 -0.54 15.48 0.77
C GLU A 68 -0.12 16.48 -0.29
N GLN A 69 -1.09 16.98 -1.02
CA GLN A 69 -0.94 18.10 -1.94
C GLN A 69 -1.80 19.28 -1.43
N GLY A 70 -1.15 20.23 -0.79
CA GLY A 70 -1.86 21.23 0.01
C GLY A 70 -2.57 20.56 1.19
N GLU A 71 -3.87 20.77 1.32
CA GLU A 71 -4.72 20.13 2.35
C GLU A 71 -5.37 18.83 1.87
N ARG A 72 -5.07 18.38 0.65
CA ARG A 72 -5.68 17.20 0.05
C ARG A 72 -4.80 15.98 0.20
N LEU A 73 -5.36 14.91 0.77
CA LEU A 73 -4.71 13.61 0.80
C LEU A 73 -4.73 12.98 -0.60
N VAL A 74 -3.55 12.58 -1.08
CA VAL A 74 -3.36 12.05 -2.44
C VAL A 74 -2.64 10.70 -2.49
N GLY A 75 -2.17 10.21 -1.36
CA GLY A 75 -1.52 8.89 -1.31
C GLY A 75 -1.46 8.32 0.09
N ILE A 76 -1.44 7.00 0.17
CA ILE A 76 -1.29 6.23 1.40
C ILE A 76 -0.27 5.13 1.13
N GLY A 77 0.73 5.00 2.02
CA GLY A 77 1.65 3.88 2.04
C GLY A 77 1.69 3.25 3.43
N ALA A 78 1.71 1.94 3.51
CA ALA A 78 1.84 1.23 4.78
C ALA A 78 2.78 0.05 4.68
N ILE A 79 3.57 -0.14 5.72
CA ILE A 79 4.47 -1.28 5.89
C ILE A 79 4.22 -1.94 7.25
N ASN A 80 4.53 -3.23 7.32
CA ASN A 80 4.54 -3.99 8.57
C ASN A 80 5.52 -5.16 8.50
N ALA A 81 5.68 -5.85 9.62
CA ALA A 81 6.31 -7.16 9.62
C ALA A 81 5.57 -8.10 8.66
N PRO A 82 6.25 -9.07 8.04
CA PRO A 82 5.61 -9.96 7.08
C PRO A 82 4.41 -10.68 7.73
N SER A 83 3.24 -10.54 7.12
CA SER A 83 2.00 -11.14 7.59
C SER A 83 1.83 -12.60 7.18
N ASP A 84 2.68 -13.09 6.29
CA ASP A 84 2.65 -14.45 5.77
C ASP A 84 4.08 -14.95 5.52
N ALA A 85 4.29 -16.26 5.71
CA ALA A 85 5.58 -16.93 5.48
C ALA A 85 6.05 -16.84 4.02
N VAL A 86 5.15 -16.63 3.08
CA VAL A 86 5.48 -16.46 1.65
C VAL A 86 6.39 -15.26 1.36
N PHE A 87 6.44 -14.27 2.28
CA PHE A 87 7.32 -13.11 2.17
C PHE A 87 8.76 -13.38 2.64
N GLU A 88 8.99 -14.56 3.20
CA GLU A 88 10.33 -15.08 3.58
C GLU A 88 11.12 -14.12 4.47
N GLY A 89 10.47 -13.53 5.47
CA GLY A 89 11.09 -12.63 6.44
C GLY A 89 11.41 -11.23 5.93
N ARG A 90 11.08 -10.89 4.69
CA ARG A 90 11.18 -9.52 4.16
C ARG A 90 10.13 -8.63 4.82
N GLY A 91 10.43 -7.35 5.01
CA GLY A 91 9.41 -6.39 5.43
C GLY A 91 8.29 -6.29 4.39
N GLU A 92 7.05 -6.23 4.83
CA GLU A 92 5.90 -6.22 3.93
C GLU A 92 5.47 -4.78 3.60
N ILE A 93 5.37 -4.48 2.32
CA ILE A 93 4.66 -3.29 1.84
C ILE A 93 3.19 -3.69 1.72
N LYS A 94 2.39 -3.27 2.71
CA LYS A 94 1.00 -3.72 2.85
C LYS A 94 0.03 -2.93 2.00
N SER A 95 0.29 -1.63 1.83
CA SER A 95 -0.60 -0.72 1.09
C SER A 95 0.21 0.29 0.31
N LEU A 96 -0.21 0.54 -0.91
CA LEU A 96 0.26 1.64 -1.74
C LEU A 96 -0.90 2.13 -2.60
N TYR A 97 -1.50 3.24 -2.20
CA TYR A 97 -2.66 3.83 -2.87
C TYR A 97 -2.34 5.25 -3.31
N ILE A 98 -2.49 5.53 -4.59
CA ILE A 98 -2.24 6.84 -5.20
C ILE A 98 -3.53 7.32 -5.87
N ASP A 99 -3.93 8.55 -5.58
CA ASP A 99 -5.07 9.21 -6.21
C ASP A 99 -4.92 9.19 -7.73
N ALA A 100 -5.99 8.84 -8.43
CA ALA A 100 -5.97 8.69 -9.89
C ALA A 100 -5.56 9.97 -10.63
N SER A 101 -5.89 11.14 -10.07
CA SER A 101 -5.60 12.43 -10.69
C SER A 101 -4.11 12.80 -10.74
N ILE A 102 -3.29 12.11 -9.92
CA ILE A 102 -1.84 12.37 -9.84
C ILE A 102 -0.99 11.13 -10.14
N LYS A 103 -1.59 10.09 -10.69
CA LYS A 103 -0.83 8.91 -11.17
C LYS A 103 0.17 9.31 -12.26
N CYS A 104 1.22 8.53 -12.40
CA CYS A 104 2.30 8.73 -13.37
C CYS A 104 3.10 10.04 -13.20
N GLN A 105 3.03 10.70 -12.05
CA GLN A 105 3.80 11.89 -11.71
C GLN A 105 4.94 11.63 -10.71
N GLY A 106 5.31 10.37 -10.53
CA GLY A 106 6.44 9.96 -9.69
C GLY A 106 6.12 9.78 -8.20
N LEU A 107 4.88 10.06 -7.75
CA LEU A 107 4.51 9.93 -6.34
C LEU A 107 4.65 8.50 -5.82
N GLY A 108 4.23 7.50 -6.61
CA GLY A 108 4.38 6.10 -6.25
C GLY A 108 5.83 5.71 -5.95
N ARG A 109 6.76 6.15 -6.79
CA ARG A 109 8.22 5.94 -6.58
C ARG A 109 8.71 6.66 -5.32
N ARG A 110 8.26 7.89 -5.07
CA ARG A 110 8.62 8.63 -3.85
C ARG A 110 8.12 7.92 -2.59
N LEU A 111 6.85 7.47 -2.57
CA LEU A 111 6.30 6.72 -1.44
C LEU A 111 7.06 5.40 -1.23
N MET A 112 7.34 4.64 -2.28
CA MET A 112 8.14 3.40 -2.19
C MET A 112 9.50 3.65 -1.57
N ARG A 113 10.16 4.76 -1.93
CA ARG A 113 11.44 5.16 -1.34
C ARG A 113 11.32 5.42 0.16
N GLU A 114 10.32 6.20 0.58
CA GLU A 114 10.13 6.51 2.00
C GLU A 114 9.76 5.24 2.80
N LEU A 115 8.91 4.37 2.25
CA LEU A 115 8.59 3.08 2.88
C LEU A 115 9.83 2.18 3.01
N ALA A 116 10.69 2.17 2.00
CA ALA A 116 11.97 1.43 2.06
C ALA A 116 12.90 1.97 3.15
N ARG A 117 12.96 3.31 3.32
CA ARG A 117 13.72 3.94 4.42
C ARG A 117 13.20 3.52 5.78
N GLU A 118 11.88 3.50 5.95
CA GLU A 118 11.25 3.03 7.19
C GLU A 118 11.57 1.55 7.45
N LEU A 119 11.48 0.69 6.44
CA LEU A 119 11.85 -0.73 6.58
C LEU A 119 13.31 -0.91 6.98
N LEU A 120 14.23 -0.16 6.37
CA LEU A 120 15.64 -0.16 6.78
C LEU A 120 15.81 0.26 8.24
N SER A 121 15.11 1.29 8.68
CA SER A 121 15.15 1.75 10.09
C SER A 121 14.61 0.70 11.06
N MET A 122 13.73 -0.17 10.61
CA MET A 122 13.18 -1.30 11.37
C MET A 122 14.10 -2.54 11.35
N GLY A 123 15.19 -2.50 10.60
CA GLY A 123 16.18 -3.59 10.51
C GLY A 123 15.95 -4.57 9.36
N TYR A 124 15.02 -4.31 8.45
CA TYR A 124 14.85 -5.14 7.25
C TYR A 124 15.85 -4.74 6.17
N SER A 125 16.39 -5.73 5.48
CA SER A 125 17.28 -5.53 4.31
C SER A 125 16.52 -5.66 2.98
N GLY A 126 15.35 -6.27 3.00
CA GLY A 126 14.51 -6.52 1.84
C GLY A 126 13.04 -6.23 2.10
N ALA A 127 12.27 -6.12 1.03
CA ALA A 127 10.83 -5.94 1.04
C ALA A 127 10.13 -6.93 0.14
N ALA A 128 8.88 -7.20 0.43
CA ALA A 128 7.98 -7.95 -0.45
C ALA A 128 6.56 -7.40 -0.36
N LEU A 129 5.77 -7.69 -1.39
CA LEU A 129 4.36 -7.34 -1.43
C LEU A 129 3.58 -8.34 -2.27
N GLY A 130 2.27 -8.42 -1.99
CA GLY A 130 1.31 -9.10 -2.84
C GLY A 130 0.60 -8.10 -3.75
N VAL A 131 0.42 -8.48 -5.02
CA VAL A 131 -0.39 -7.73 -5.98
C VAL A 131 -1.38 -8.67 -6.64
N VAL A 132 -2.64 -8.25 -6.71
CA VAL A 132 -3.71 -9.07 -7.30
C VAL A 132 -3.39 -9.38 -8.76
N VAL A 133 -3.48 -10.66 -9.12
CA VAL A 133 -3.38 -11.10 -10.52
C VAL A 133 -4.46 -10.40 -11.35
N GLY A 134 -4.06 -9.74 -12.43
CA GLY A 134 -4.94 -8.91 -13.25
C GLY A 134 -4.82 -7.41 -12.99
N ASN A 135 -4.22 -6.99 -11.88
CA ASN A 135 -3.90 -5.58 -11.64
C ASN A 135 -2.66 -5.17 -12.44
N GLU A 136 -2.81 -5.10 -13.76
CA GLU A 136 -1.70 -4.89 -14.68
C GLU A 136 -0.94 -3.57 -14.48
N PRO A 137 -1.59 -2.42 -14.17
CA PRO A 137 -0.86 -1.18 -13.90
C PRO A 137 0.09 -1.31 -12.70
N ALA A 138 -0.33 -1.95 -11.62
CA ALA A 138 0.51 -2.17 -10.44
C ALA A 138 1.65 -3.15 -10.74
N ILE A 139 1.36 -4.24 -11.44
CA ILE A 139 2.37 -5.23 -11.86
C ILE A 139 3.47 -4.55 -12.69
N ALA A 140 3.09 -3.74 -13.68
CA ALA A 140 4.03 -2.99 -14.50
C ALA A 140 4.86 -1.99 -13.66
N PHE A 141 4.23 -1.32 -12.71
CA PHE A 141 4.89 -0.39 -11.80
C PHE A 141 5.96 -1.08 -10.93
N TYR A 142 5.64 -2.21 -10.32
CA TYR A 142 6.60 -2.92 -9.49
C TYR A 142 7.77 -3.51 -10.30
N ARG A 143 7.50 -3.98 -11.52
CA ARG A 143 8.56 -4.39 -12.45
C ARG A 143 9.47 -3.22 -12.83
N ALA A 144 8.91 -2.05 -13.09
CA ALA A 144 9.68 -0.85 -13.39
C ALA A 144 10.56 -0.37 -12.21
N LEU A 145 10.21 -0.77 -10.99
CA LEU A 145 11.02 -0.58 -9.78
C LEU A 145 11.98 -1.74 -9.52
N GLU A 146 12.22 -2.61 -10.50
CA GLU A 146 13.10 -3.77 -10.40
C GLU A 146 12.64 -4.81 -9.38
N GLY A 147 11.34 -4.84 -9.06
CA GLY A 147 10.74 -5.89 -8.25
C GLY A 147 10.80 -7.23 -8.97
N ARG A 148 11.24 -8.25 -8.25
CA ARG A 148 11.37 -9.61 -8.79
C ARG A 148 10.14 -10.43 -8.41
N LEU A 149 9.50 -11.05 -9.40
CA LEU A 149 8.40 -11.99 -9.17
C LEU A 149 8.97 -13.28 -8.55
N ILE A 150 8.58 -13.58 -7.31
CA ILE A 150 9.09 -14.75 -6.58
C ILE A 150 8.07 -15.87 -6.41
N GLY A 151 6.81 -15.62 -6.68
CA GLY A 151 5.76 -16.63 -6.55
C GLY A 151 4.35 -16.06 -6.60
N GLN A 152 3.41 -16.89 -6.18
CA GLN A 152 1.99 -16.57 -6.04
C GLN A 152 1.49 -17.11 -4.70
N TYR A 153 0.45 -16.50 -4.17
CA TYR A 153 -0.28 -16.99 -3.00
C TYR A 153 -1.73 -16.52 -3.04
N THR A 154 -2.57 -17.15 -2.25
CA THR A 154 -3.94 -16.71 -2.04
C THR A 154 -3.99 -15.84 -0.78
N ASP A 155 -4.32 -14.57 -0.94
CA ASP A 155 -4.59 -13.69 0.21
C ASP A 155 -5.89 -14.15 0.87
N PRO A 156 -5.88 -14.46 2.17
CA PRO A 156 -7.10 -14.91 2.87
C PRO A 156 -8.18 -13.84 2.93
N GLY A 157 -7.83 -12.58 2.69
CA GLY A 157 -8.74 -11.44 2.73
C GLY A 157 -9.23 -11.11 4.12
N PRO A 158 -10.22 -10.30 4.29
CA PRO A 158 -11.37 -10.62 5.12
C PRO A 158 -12.60 -11.06 4.32
N VAL A 159 -12.82 -10.57 3.13
CA VAL A 159 -14.05 -10.82 2.35
C VAL A 159 -13.76 -11.46 1.00
N TRP A 160 -12.64 -11.12 0.42
CA TRP A 160 -12.22 -11.60 -0.88
C TRP A 160 -10.89 -12.34 -0.82
N ARG A 161 -10.91 -13.60 -1.21
CA ARG A 161 -9.71 -14.44 -1.33
C ARG A 161 -9.16 -14.26 -2.74
N SER A 162 -8.21 -13.35 -2.89
CA SER A 162 -7.60 -13.05 -4.18
C SER A 162 -6.33 -13.86 -4.43
N ASN A 163 -6.10 -14.21 -5.69
CA ASN A 163 -4.80 -14.72 -6.13
C ASN A 163 -3.86 -13.54 -6.36
N ASN A 164 -2.69 -13.60 -5.74
CA ASN A 164 -1.72 -12.53 -5.78
C ASN A 164 -0.37 -13.04 -6.28
N PHE A 165 0.29 -12.22 -7.10
CA PHE A 165 1.73 -12.34 -7.33
C PHE A 165 2.50 -11.79 -6.14
N ILE A 166 3.68 -12.34 -5.87
CA ILE A 166 4.61 -11.82 -4.86
C ILE A 166 5.77 -11.18 -5.57
N PHE A 167 5.95 -9.87 -5.37
CA PHE A 167 7.13 -9.13 -5.80
C PHE A 167 8.05 -8.88 -4.61
N ALA A 168 9.37 -9.00 -4.83
CA ALA A 168 10.35 -8.83 -3.77
C ALA A 168 11.56 -8.02 -4.23
N TRP A 169 12.16 -7.33 -3.28
CA TRP A 169 13.44 -6.63 -3.36
C TRP A 169 14.33 -7.16 -2.25
N ASP A 170 15.45 -7.79 -2.60
CA ASP A 170 16.40 -8.32 -1.62
C ASP A 170 17.37 -7.24 -1.11
N ASP A 171 17.50 -6.16 -1.88
CA ASP A 171 18.29 -4.99 -1.54
C ASP A 171 17.42 -3.73 -1.66
N LEU A 172 17.08 -3.12 -0.53
CA LEU A 172 16.24 -1.93 -0.48
C LEU A 172 16.90 -0.69 -1.10
N SER A 173 18.22 -0.69 -1.30
CA SER A 173 18.92 0.42 -1.95
C SER A 173 18.46 0.65 -3.40
N VAL A 174 17.90 -0.37 -4.04
CA VAL A 174 17.31 -0.28 -5.39
C VAL A 174 16.13 0.69 -5.43
N LEU A 175 15.45 0.89 -4.30
CA LEU A 175 14.31 1.81 -4.18
C LEU A 175 14.69 3.24 -3.77
N MET A 176 15.97 3.52 -3.48
CA MET A 176 16.47 4.84 -3.01
C MET A 176 16.72 5.89 -4.14
#